data_50e41dc0c803ae64030edc719042c287
#
_entry.id   50e41dc0c803ae64030edc719042c287
#
_cell.length_a   1.000
_cell.length_b   1.000
_cell.length_c   1.000
_cell.angle_alpha   90.00
_cell.angle_beta   90.00
_cell.angle_gamma   90.00
#
_symmetry.space_group_name_H-M   'P 1'
#
loop_
_entity.id
_entity.type
_entity.pdbx_description
1 polymer ?
#
loop_
_entity_poly.entity_id
_entity_poly.type
_entity_poly.pdbx_seq_one_letter_code
_entity_poly.pdbx_strand_id
1 'polypeptide(L)'
;HLALLQHGLAQAREVIIVLGSAFAARSPKNPFTWQERAAMLRDALPAADRERLRFLPVRDRYDEPAWVQDVRRGVARMLPTPSEQRVALVGHFKDASSNYLRRFPGWTLLDLPRQGSMDATTIRDAYWAATPGTVSAALAPLAQDMPPSTLRFLHDFATLPAYAALQEEWRVLRDYRASWAQAPYPPVFVTVDAVLRCQDHVLLVRRGQAPGKGLWAAPGGFLEPRDT
;
A
#
# COMPACT_ATOMS: atom_id res chain seq x y z
N HIS A 1 -4.68 8.37 8.48
CA HIS A 1 -3.26 8.74 8.23
C HIS A 1 -3.02 10.23 8.48
N LEU A 2 -3.97 11.13 8.15
CA LEU A 2 -3.77 12.58 8.34
C LEU A 2 -3.49 12.94 9.80
N ALA A 3 -4.21 12.35 10.75
CA ALA A 3 -3.98 12.57 12.17
C ALA A 3 -2.56 12.17 12.63
N LEU A 4 -2.00 11.06 12.08
CA LEU A 4 -0.62 10.67 12.35
C LEU A 4 0.38 11.70 11.82
N LEU A 5 0.13 12.26 10.62
CA LEU A 5 0.99 13.30 10.04
C LEU A 5 0.93 14.58 10.87
N GLN A 6 -0.27 15.02 11.24
CA GLN A 6 -0.45 16.22 12.08
C GLN A 6 0.20 16.07 13.44
N HIS A 7 0.07 14.87 14.06
CA HIS A 7 0.75 14.57 15.32
C HIS A 7 2.28 14.63 15.16
N GLY A 8 2.83 14.03 14.12
CA GLY A 8 4.27 14.10 13.83
C GLY A 8 4.76 15.53 13.60
N LEU A 9 4.02 16.32 12.81
CA LEU A 9 4.33 17.72 12.53
C LEU A 9 4.25 18.62 13.78
N ALA A 10 3.41 18.28 14.75
CA ALA A 10 3.34 18.99 16.03
C ALA A 10 4.54 18.69 16.96
N GLN A 11 5.20 17.55 16.76
CA GLN A 11 6.30 17.08 17.63
C GLN A 11 7.70 17.27 17.03
N ALA A 12 7.81 17.45 15.71
CA ALA A 12 9.10 17.47 15.01
C ALA A 12 9.18 18.58 13.97
N ARG A 13 10.40 19.03 13.65
CA ARG A 13 10.65 20.02 12.59
C ARG A 13 10.35 19.46 11.21
N GLU A 14 10.70 18.19 10.98
CA GLU A 14 10.48 17.47 9.72
C GLU A 14 9.84 16.12 10.01
N VAL A 15 9.03 15.65 9.08
CA VAL A 15 8.41 14.31 9.14
C VAL A 15 8.82 13.52 7.91
N ILE A 16 9.48 12.39 8.13
CA ILE A 16 9.83 11.43 7.08
C ILE A 16 8.73 10.38 7.01
N ILE A 17 8.02 10.34 5.89
CA ILE A 17 6.93 9.39 5.65
C ILE A 17 7.50 8.17 4.94
N VAL A 18 7.48 7.04 5.63
CA VAL A 18 7.88 5.75 5.04
C VAL A 18 6.72 5.19 4.24
N LEU A 19 6.92 5.07 2.92
CA LEU A 19 5.94 4.50 1.99
C LEU A 19 6.35 3.07 1.64
N GLY A 20 5.76 2.08 2.32
CA GLY A 20 5.93 0.66 2.01
C GLY A 20 5.33 0.28 0.66
N SER A 21 5.68 -0.90 0.13
CA SER A 21 5.24 -1.42 -1.17
C SER A 21 5.50 -0.45 -2.34
N ALA A 22 6.53 0.39 -2.23
CA ALA A 22 6.74 1.54 -3.13
C ALA A 22 7.10 1.13 -4.56
N PHE A 23 7.66 -0.07 -4.72
CA PHE A 23 8.15 -0.58 -6.00
C PHE A 23 7.39 -1.82 -6.47
N ALA A 24 6.25 -2.11 -5.84
CA ALA A 24 5.34 -3.14 -6.31
C ALA A 24 4.55 -2.64 -7.53
N ALA A 25 4.16 -3.56 -8.39
CA ALA A 25 3.18 -3.27 -9.44
C ALA A 25 1.84 -2.84 -8.80
N ARG A 26 1.06 -2.08 -9.55
CA ARG A 26 -0.29 -1.71 -9.11
C ARG A 26 -1.15 -2.97 -8.91
N SER A 27 -1.97 -2.94 -7.90
CA SER A 27 -2.99 -3.94 -7.64
C SER A 27 -4.22 -3.28 -7.02
N PRO A 28 -5.39 -3.92 -6.99
CA PRO A 28 -6.56 -3.36 -6.31
C PRO A 28 -6.33 -3.03 -4.84
N LYS A 29 -5.44 -3.78 -4.18
CA LYS A 29 -5.05 -3.53 -2.79
C LYS A 29 -4.08 -2.36 -2.65
N ASN A 30 -3.16 -2.19 -3.61
CA ASN A 30 -2.13 -1.16 -3.62
C ASN A 30 -2.12 -0.43 -4.98
N PRO A 31 -3.16 0.41 -5.26
CA PRO A 31 -3.41 0.91 -6.60
C PRO A 31 -2.48 2.05 -7.04
N PHE A 32 -1.92 2.78 -6.08
CA PHE A 32 -1.21 4.02 -6.35
C PHE A 32 0.30 3.85 -6.18
N THR A 33 1.06 4.44 -7.09
CA THR A 33 2.53 4.53 -6.96
C THR A 33 2.90 5.30 -5.69
N TRP A 34 4.14 5.18 -5.24
CA TRP A 34 4.59 5.93 -4.08
C TRP A 34 4.58 7.45 -4.35
N GLN A 35 4.83 7.89 -5.60
CA GLN A 35 4.75 9.29 -6.00
C GLN A 35 3.32 9.83 -5.86
N GLU A 36 2.33 9.10 -6.33
CA GLU A 36 0.92 9.46 -6.22
C GLU A 36 0.48 9.51 -4.76
N ARG A 37 0.90 8.54 -3.95
CA ARG A 37 0.62 8.55 -2.50
C ARG A 37 1.28 9.74 -1.80
N ALA A 38 2.51 10.09 -2.17
CA ALA A 38 3.21 11.24 -1.66
C ALA A 38 2.49 12.55 -2.03
N ALA A 39 2.03 12.68 -3.28
CA ALA A 39 1.26 13.84 -3.74
C ALA A 39 -0.06 13.99 -2.95
N MET A 40 -0.84 12.91 -2.81
CA MET A 40 -2.08 12.93 -2.01
C MET A 40 -1.85 13.41 -0.57
N LEU A 41 -0.76 12.96 0.07
CA LEU A 41 -0.42 13.36 1.43
C LEU A 41 0.00 14.83 1.53
N ARG A 42 0.80 15.31 0.56
CA ARG A 42 1.17 16.75 0.49
C ARG A 42 -0.04 17.61 0.29
N ASP A 43 -0.90 17.27 -0.65
CA ASP A 43 -2.06 18.08 -1.02
C ASP A 43 -3.14 18.12 0.05
N ALA A 44 -3.10 17.16 0.99
CA ALA A 44 -3.99 17.15 2.15
C ALA A 44 -3.57 18.11 3.26
N LEU A 45 -2.40 18.75 3.15
CA LEU A 45 -1.84 19.62 4.19
C LEU A 45 -1.71 21.07 3.71
N PRO A 46 -1.69 22.06 4.64
CA PRO A 46 -1.35 23.44 4.35
C PRO A 46 0.06 23.58 3.77
N ALA A 47 0.29 24.63 2.97
CA ALA A 47 1.55 24.86 2.27
C ALA A 47 2.78 24.84 3.21
N ALA A 48 2.70 25.49 4.37
CA ALA A 48 3.78 25.54 5.35
C ALA A 48 4.19 24.16 5.88
N ASP A 49 3.25 23.21 5.98
CA ASP A 49 3.53 21.87 6.45
C ASP A 49 4.08 20.96 5.34
N ARG A 50 3.75 21.25 4.07
CA ARG A 50 4.23 20.46 2.92
C ARG A 50 5.75 20.46 2.79
N GLU A 51 6.38 21.59 3.09
CA GLU A 51 7.85 21.75 3.02
C GLU A 51 8.58 20.94 4.10
N ARG A 52 7.88 20.60 5.18
CA ARG A 52 8.39 19.80 6.29
C ARG A 52 8.25 18.29 6.05
N LEU A 53 7.63 17.88 4.94
CA LEU A 53 7.45 16.48 4.59
C LEU A 53 8.57 15.98 3.68
N ARG A 54 9.12 14.85 4.05
CA ARG A 54 10.04 14.06 3.21
C ARG A 54 9.46 12.65 3.04
N PHE A 55 9.74 12.02 1.91
CA PHE A 55 9.18 10.70 1.58
C PHE A 55 10.29 9.69 1.35
N LEU A 56 10.19 8.58 2.04
CA LEU A 56 11.10 7.44 1.92
C LEU A 56 10.35 6.26 1.31
N PRO A 57 10.47 6.00 0.00
CA PRO A 57 9.92 4.80 -0.61
C PRO A 57 10.75 3.58 -0.22
N VAL A 58 10.08 2.52 0.26
CA VAL A 58 10.73 1.28 0.72
C VAL A 58 10.08 0.07 0.05
N ARG A 59 10.92 -0.92 -0.32
CA ARG A 59 10.45 -2.23 -0.80
C ARG A 59 9.93 -3.05 0.37
N ASP A 60 8.92 -3.87 0.09
CA ASP A 60 8.53 -4.90 1.04
C ASP A 60 9.60 -6.00 1.09
N ARG A 61 9.80 -6.54 2.28
CA ARG A 61 10.65 -7.69 2.52
C ARG A 61 9.89 -8.71 3.37
N TYR A 62 10.11 -9.98 3.12
CA TYR A 62 9.61 -11.05 3.99
C TYR A 62 10.38 -11.10 5.33
N ASP A 63 11.64 -10.65 5.33
CA ASP A 63 12.48 -10.52 6.51
C ASP A 63 12.24 -9.15 7.18
N GLU A 64 11.51 -9.14 8.29
CA GLU A 64 11.20 -7.93 9.06
C GLU A 64 12.46 -7.21 9.57
N PRO A 65 13.49 -7.90 10.15
CA PRO A 65 14.74 -7.25 10.53
C PRO A 65 15.43 -6.54 9.37
N ALA A 66 15.50 -7.15 8.20
CA ALA A 66 16.07 -6.52 7.00
C ALA A 66 15.26 -5.31 6.54
N TRP A 67 13.92 -5.37 6.63
CA TRP A 67 13.07 -4.23 6.33
C TRP A 67 13.29 -3.06 7.30
N VAL A 68 13.38 -3.33 8.60
CA VAL A 68 13.69 -2.32 9.62
C VAL A 68 15.04 -1.66 9.35
N GLN A 69 16.06 -2.44 8.96
CA GLN A 69 17.37 -1.89 8.59
C GLN A 69 17.31 -1.00 7.35
N ASP A 70 16.52 -1.38 6.33
CA ASP A 70 16.34 -0.55 5.13
C ASP A 70 15.70 0.79 5.47
N VAL A 71 14.67 0.80 6.32
CA VAL A 71 14.04 2.03 6.80
C VAL A 71 15.06 2.89 7.56
N ARG A 72 15.79 2.31 8.52
CA ARG A 72 16.78 3.05 9.32
C ARG A 72 17.87 3.66 8.45
N ARG A 73 18.43 2.89 7.52
CA ARG A 73 19.43 3.38 6.56
C ARG A 73 18.88 4.48 5.67
N GLY A 74 17.63 4.31 5.21
CA GLY A 74 16.95 5.33 4.40
C GLY A 74 16.79 6.64 5.16
N VAL A 75 16.30 6.59 6.40
CA VAL A 75 16.15 7.76 7.26
C VAL A 75 17.51 8.41 7.54
N ALA A 76 18.54 7.63 7.89
CA ALA A 76 19.87 8.15 8.17
C ALA A 76 20.47 8.93 6.99
N ARG A 77 20.24 8.48 5.74
CA ARG A 77 20.69 9.18 4.52
C ARG A 77 19.96 10.50 4.28
N MET A 78 18.78 10.66 4.85
CA MET A 78 17.97 11.87 4.69
C MET A 78 18.28 12.92 5.77
N LEU A 79 18.93 12.54 6.85
CA LEU A 79 19.31 13.44 7.95
C LEU A 79 20.66 14.07 7.67
N PRO A 80 20.82 15.40 7.90
CA PRO A 80 22.09 16.10 7.66
C PRO A 80 23.21 15.63 8.60
N THR A 81 22.88 15.35 9.87
CA THR A 81 23.79 14.86 10.91
C THR A 81 23.09 13.76 11.71
N PRO A 82 23.12 12.49 11.22
CA PRO A 82 22.33 11.41 11.83
C PRO A 82 22.63 11.16 13.32
N SER A 83 23.88 11.38 13.74
CA SER A 83 24.32 11.16 15.13
C SER A 83 23.79 12.21 16.12
N GLU A 84 23.41 13.39 15.64
CA GLU A 84 22.92 14.50 16.47
C GLU A 84 21.38 14.62 16.48
N GLN A 85 20.72 13.89 15.57
CA GLN A 85 19.27 13.96 15.43
C GLN A 85 18.56 12.96 16.33
N ARG A 86 17.53 13.44 17.03
CA ARG A 86 16.58 12.56 17.72
C ARG A 86 15.51 12.13 16.74
N VAL A 87 15.38 10.82 16.55
CA VAL A 87 14.34 10.24 15.68
C VAL A 87 13.26 9.64 16.57
N ALA A 88 12.00 10.01 16.31
CA ALA A 88 10.84 9.38 16.89
C ALA A 88 10.03 8.68 15.80
N LEU A 89 9.37 7.59 16.15
CA LEU A 89 8.48 6.84 15.29
C LEU A 89 7.04 7.16 15.68
N VAL A 90 6.24 7.66 14.75
CA VAL A 90 4.82 7.89 14.97
C VAL A 90 4.03 6.73 14.39
N GLY A 91 3.18 6.12 15.18
CA GLY A 91 2.36 4.99 14.76
C GLY A 91 1.20 4.73 15.70
N HIS A 92 0.35 3.78 15.35
CA HIS A 92 -0.66 3.22 16.23
C HIS A 92 -0.64 1.70 16.13
N PHE A 93 -0.89 1.03 17.24
CA PHE A 93 -1.07 -0.42 17.25
C PHE A 93 -2.49 -0.75 16.84
N LYS A 94 -2.63 -1.40 15.69
CA LYS A 94 -3.91 -1.89 15.19
C LYS A 94 -4.15 -3.33 15.65
N ASP A 95 -3.17 -4.17 15.43
CA ASP A 95 -3.16 -5.62 15.68
C ASP A 95 -1.71 -6.13 15.66
N ALA A 96 -1.53 -7.43 15.67
CA ALA A 96 -0.20 -8.06 15.64
C ALA A 96 0.68 -7.60 14.45
N SER A 97 0.08 -7.18 13.34
CA SER A 97 0.82 -6.67 12.17
C SER A 97 1.53 -5.35 12.44
N SER A 98 1.21 -4.67 13.55
CA SER A 98 1.84 -3.41 13.97
C SER A 98 3.04 -3.62 14.91
N ASN A 99 3.37 -4.87 15.27
CA ASN A 99 4.45 -5.18 16.21
C ASN A 99 5.84 -4.72 15.73
N TYR A 100 6.03 -4.58 14.42
CA TYR A 100 7.27 -4.03 13.84
C TYR A 100 7.60 -2.63 14.37
N LEU A 101 6.62 -1.84 14.82
CA LEU A 101 6.84 -0.51 15.39
C LEU A 101 7.75 -0.55 16.62
N ARG A 102 7.82 -1.67 17.32
CA ARG A 102 8.71 -1.88 18.49
C ARG A 102 10.13 -2.33 18.11
N ARG A 103 10.39 -2.56 16.82
CA ARG A 103 11.66 -3.11 16.32
C ARG A 103 12.69 -2.05 15.90
N PHE A 104 12.46 -0.78 16.25
CA PHE A 104 13.37 0.32 15.93
C PHE A 104 14.21 0.72 17.14
N PRO A 105 15.38 0.08 17.39
CA PRO A 105 16.20 0.39 18.54
C PRO A 105 16.70 1.83 18.50
N GLY A 106 16.58 2.52 19.65
CA GLY A 106 17.00 3.91 19.81
C GLY A 106 16.01 4.96 19.26
N TRP A 107 14.90 4.55 18.67
CA TRP A 107 13.83 5.47 18.27
C TRP A 107 12.72 5.47 19.32
N THR A 108 12.28 6.66 19.72
CA THR A 108 11.15 6.80 20.65
C THR A 108 9.85 6.57 19.88
N LEU A 109 9.02 5.65 20.36
CA LEU A 109 7.69 5.44 19.78
C LEU A 109 6.71 6.44 20.39
N LEU A 110 6.10 7.25 19.52
CA LEU A 110 4.98 8.13 19.81
C LEU A 110 3.70 7.41 19.36
N ASP A 111 3.09 6.71 20.29
CA ASP A 111 1.85 5.98 20.02
C ASP A 111 0.67 6.94 19.98
N LEU A 112 -0.10 6.88 18.91
CA LEU A 112 -1.34 7.63 18.76
C LEU A 112 -2.51 6.64 18.65
N PRO A 113 -3.49 6.71 19.56
CA PRO A 113 -4.68 5.87 19.45
C PRO A 113 -5.36 6.00 18.08
N ARG A 114 -5.87 4.89 17.56
CA ARG A 114 -6.59 4.90 16.29
C ARG A 114 -7.80 5.84 16.38
N GLN A 115 -7.89 6.78 15.45
CA GLN A 115 -9.03 7.69 15.33
C GLN A 115 -9.98 7.20 14.25
N GLY A 116 -11.27 7.11 14.58
CA GLY A 116 -12.33 6.70 13.66
C GLY A 116 -12.35 5.20 13.35
N SER A 117 -13.41 4.78 12.69
CA SER A 117 -13.69 3.39 12.29
C SER A 117 -13.39 3.14 10.81
N MET A 118 -13.18 4.19 10.01
CA MET A 118 -12.95 4.08 8.57
C MET A 118 -11.68 3.27 8.28
N ASP A 119 -11.77 2.33 7.36
CA ASP A 119 -10.62 1.59 6.85
C ASP A 119 -10.49 1.73 5.33
N ALA A 120 -9.28 1.48 4.84
CA ALA A 120 -8.99 1.60 3.43
C ALA A 120 -9.68 0.51 2.57
N THR A 121 -10.16 -0.57 3.17
CA THR A 121 -10.87 -1.64 2.46
C THR A 121 -12.24 -1.14 2.04
N THR A 122 -13.00 -0.55 2.94
CA THR A 122 -14.31 0.05 2.66
C THR A 122 -14.22 1.07 1.51
N ILE A 123 -13.21 1.96 1.57
CA ILE A 123 -13.01 2.95 0.49
C ILE A 123 -12.69 2.26 -0.83
N ARG A 124 -11.78 1.27 -0.84
CA ARG A 124 -11.41 0.55 -2.06
C ARG A 124 -12.58 -0.22 -2.66
N ASP A 125 -13.38 -0.88 -1.84
CA ASP A 125 -14.52 -1.66 -2.32
C ASP A 125 -15.57 -0.77 -2.97
N ALA A 126 -15.91 0.36 -2.35
CA ALA A 126 -16.80 1.36 -2.96
C ALA A 126 -16.20 1.93 -4.27
N TYR A 127 -14.90 2.22 -4.27
CA TYR A 127 -14.20 2.79 -5.42
C TYR A 127 -14.16 1.84 -6.61
N TRP A 128 -13.80 0.56 -6.40
CA TRP A 128 -13.72 -0.42 -7.48
C TRP A 128 -15.07 -0.94 -7.96
N ALA A 129 -16.12 -0.86 -7.13
CA ALA A 129 -17.47 -1.19 -7.55
C ALA A 129 -18.07 -0.14 -8.49
N ALA A 130 -17.58 1.10 -8.47
CA ALA A 130 -18.07 2.21 -9.26
C ALA A 130 -17.54 2.19 -10.69
N THR A 131 -18.32 2.70 -11.64
CA THR A 131 -17.83 3.09 -12.98
C THR A 131 -17.22 4.49 -12.90
N PRO A 132 -16.38 4.92 -13.89
CA PRO A 132 -15.83 6.28 -13.91
C PRO A 132 -16.89 7.38 -13.69
N GLY A 133 -18.07 7.23 -14.29
CA GLY A 133 -19.16 8.20 -14.16
C GLY A 133 -19.90 8.17 -12.82
N THR A 134 -19.74 7.12 -12.00
CA THR A 134 -20.44 6.95 -10.72
C THR A 134 -19.53 7.01 -9.49
N VAL A 135 -18.21 7.20 -9.68
CA VAL A 135 -17.23 7.29 -8.58
C VAL A 135 -17.62 8.35 -7.56
N SER A 136 -18.09 9.51 -8.01
CA SER A 136 -18.54 10.60 -7.14
C SER A 136 -19.65 10.16 -6.19
N ALA A 137 -20.67 9.54 -6.74
CA ALA A 137 -21.82 9.04 -5.96
C ALA A 137 -21.40 7.92 -5.00
N ALA A 138 -20.53 7.00 -5.46
CA ALA A 138 -20.03 5.89 -4.65
C ALA A 138 -19.18 6.35 -3.46
N LEU A 139 -18.40 7.42 -3.61
CA LEU A 139 -17.55 7.97 -2.55
C LEU A 139 -18.23 9.03 -1.69
N ALA A 140 -19.39 9.54 -2.10
CA ALA A 140 -20.10 10.59 -1.35
C ALA A 140 -20.36 10.24 0.14
N PRO A 141 -20.80 9.01 0.50
CA PRO A 141 -21.01 8.63 1.90
C PRO A 141 -19.71 8.62 2.74
N LEU A 142 -18.55 8.51 2.08
CA LEU A 142 -17.23 8.40 2.70
C LEU A 142 -16.44 9.72 2.64
N ALA A 143 -17.01 10.74 2.00
CA ALA A 143 -16.31 11.98 1.68
C ALA A 143 -15.88 12.77 2.93
N GLN A 144 -16.67 12.71 4.00
CA GLN A 144 -16.36 13.39 5.26
C GLN A 144 -15.09 12.86 5.93
N ASP A 145 -14.70 11.62 5.64
CA ASP A 145 -13.52 10.97 6.24
C ASP A 145 -12.27 11.08 5.36
N MET A 146 -12.36 11.77 4.24
CA MET A 146 -11.28 11.94 3.27
C MET A 146 -10.98 13.42 2.99
N PRO A 147 -9.68 13.79 2.86
CA PRO A 147 -9.33 15.12 2.39
C PRO A 147 -9.93 15.41 1.02
N PRO A 148 -10.42 16.65 0.76
CA PRO A 148 -10.96 17.01 -0.55
C PRO A 148 -9.96 16.84 -1.71
N SER A 149 -8.66 17.00 -1.44
CA SER A 149 -7.58 16.74 -2.42
C SER A 149 -7.50 15.26 -2.80
N THR A 150 -7.68 14.36 -1.82
CA THR A 150 -7.72 12.91 -2.07
C THR A 150 -8.93 12.52 -2.92
N LEU A 151 -10.11 13.08 -2.62
CA LEU A 151 -11.30 12.86 -3.45
C LEU A 151 -11.08 13.30 -4.90
N ARG A 152 -10.54 14.50 -5.12
CA ARG A 152 -10.20 14.97 -6.47
C ARG A 152 -9.26 13.98 -7.17
N PHE A 153 -8.18 13.59 -6.50
CA PHE A 153 -7.24 12.61 -7.05
C PHE A 153 -7.93 11.30 -7.46
N LEU A 154 -8.84 10.76 -6.63
CA LEU A 154 -9.58 9.53 -6.93
C LEU A 154 -10.49 9.71 -8.16
N HIS A 155 -11.12 10.87 -8.30
CA HIS A 155 -11.92 11.21 -9.49
C HIS A 155 -11.05 11.25 -10.75
N ASP A 156 -9.93 11.96 -10.71
CA ASP A 156 -9.02 12.10 -11.84
C ASP A 156 -8.43 10.74 -12.23
N PHE A 157 -8.02 9.93 -11.25
CA PHE A 157 -7.49 8.59 -11.49
C PHE A 157 -8.53 7.66 -12.13
N ALA A 158 -9.82 7.81 -11.81
CA ALA A 158 -10.87 6.99 -12.38
C ALA A 158 -11.05 7.19 -13.91
N THR A 159 -10.52 8.28 -14.46
CA THR A 159 -10.53 8.53 -15.91
C THR A 159 -9.36 7.86 -16.65
N LEU A 160 -8.38 7.33 -15.92
CA LEU A 160 -7.18 6.74 -16.51
C LEU A 160 -7.37 5.26 -16.88
N PRO A 161 -6.67 4.78 -17.93
CA PRO A 161 -6.68 3.36 -18.30
C PRO A 161 -6.29 2.43 -17.14
N ALA A 162 -5.44 2.90 -16.24
CA ALA A 162 -5.02 2.15 -15.04
C ALA A 162 -6.19 1.82 -14.11
N TYR A 163 -7.20 2.70 -14.01
CA TYR A 163 -8.40 2.43 -13.23
C TYR A 163 -9.17 1.24 -13.79
N ALA A 164 -9.44 1.24 -15.10
CA ALA A 164 -10.17 0.16 -15.75
C ALA A 164 -9.45 -1.20 -15.61
N ALA A 165 -8.12 -1.21 -15.76
CA ALA A 165 -7.32 -2.42 -15.57
C ALA A 165 -7.40 -2.95 -14.14
N LEU A 166 -7.29 -2.07 -13.13
CA LEU A 166 -7.38 -2.45 -11.72
C LEU A 166 -8.81 -2.85 -11.31
N GLN A 167 -9.81 -2.23 -11.92
CA GLN A 167 -11.21 -2.61 -11.71
C GLN A 167 -11.49 -4.03 -12.24
N GLU A 168 -10.93 -4.37 -13.40
CA GLU A 168 -11.01 -5.73 -13.94
C GLU A 168 -10.33 -6.74 -13.00
N GLU A 169 -9.13 -6.46 -12.51
CA GLU A 169 -8.46 -7.30 -11.52
C GLU A 169 -9.28 -7.46 -10.24
N TRP A 170 -9.89 -6.37 -9.75
CA TRP A 170 -10.73 -6.42 -8.55
C TRP A 170 -11.95 -7.31 -8.75
N ARG A 171 -12.61 -7.21 -9.93
CA ARG A 171 -13.75 -8.06 -10.27
C ARG A 171 -13.35 -9.54 -10.30
N VAL A 172 -12.27 -9.87 -11.00
CA VAL A 172 -11.76 -11.26 -11.06
C VAL A 172 -11.49 -11.80 -9.67
N LEU A 173 -10.80 -11.03 -8.82
CA LEU A 173 -10.48 -11.47 -7.45
C LEU A 173 -11.74 -11.59 -6.56
N ARG A 174 -12.70 -10.69 -6.72
CA ARG A 174 -13.98 -10.73 -6.01
C ARG A 174 -14.79 -11.97 -6.41
N ASP A 175 -14.94 -12.19 -7.71
CA ASP A 175 -15.74 -13.28 -8.25
C ASP A 175 -15.11 -14.65 -7.93
N TYR A 176 -13.78 -14.72 -7.98
CA TYR A 176 -13.04 -15.90 -7.53
C TYR A 176 -13.29 -16.20 -6.03
N ARG A 177 -13.23 -15.20 -5.16
CA ARG A 177 -13.55 -15.37 -3.74
C ARG A 177 -15.00 -15.76 -3.53
N ALA A 178 -15.93 -15.18 -4.28
CA ALA A 178 -17.34 -15.49 -4.21
C ALA A 178 -17.64 -16.94 -4.61
N SER A 179 -16.93 -17.50 -5.58
CA SER A 179 -17.10 -18.90 -5.99
C SER A 179 -16.80 -19.92 -4.87
N TRP A 180 -16.02 -19.51 -3.87
CA TRP A 180 -15.69 -20.33 -2.69
C TRP A 180 -16.49 -19.99 -1.44
N ALA A 181 -17.45 -19.07 -1.52
CA ALA A 181 -18.23 -18.62 -0.36
C ALA A 181 -19.08 -19.74 0.27
N GLN A 182 -19.39 -20.79 -0.49
CA GLN A 182 -20.15 -21.96 -0.03
C GLN A 182 -19.25 -23.06 0.56
N ALA A 183 -17.94 -22.89 0.56
CA ALA A 183 -17.03 -23.87 1.14
C ALA A 183 -17.27 -23.97 2.66
N PRO A 184 -17.31 -25.19 3.26
CA PRO A 184 -17.56 -25.37 4.70
C PRO A 184 -16.45 -24.78 5.59
N TYR A 185 -15.28 -24.55 5.01
CA TYR A 185 -14.13 -23.90 5.65
C TYR A 185 -13.52 -22.88 4.71
N PRO A 186 -12.84 -21.83 5.25
CA PRO A 186 -12.08 -20.91 4.41
C PRO A 186 -11.09 -21.69 3.54
N PRO A 187 -11.13 -21.57 2.21
CA PRO A 187 -10.25 -22.34 1.35
C PRO A 187 -8.79 -21.90 1.52
N VAL A 188 -7.88 -22.89 1.53
CA VAL A 188 -6.45 -22.67 1.43
C VAL A 188 -6.04 -22.91 -0.03
N PHE A 189 -5.61 -21.86 -0.70
CA PHE A 189 -5.16 -21.97 -2.08
C PHE A 189 -3.65 -22.23 -2.13
N VAL A 190 -3.28 -23.32 -2.78
CA VAL A 190 -1.88 -23.65 -3.04
C VAL A 190 -1.52 -23.12 -4.43
N THR A 191 -0.47 -22.35 -4.52
CA THR A 191 0.12 -21.93 -5.78
C THR A 191 1.52 -22.50 -5.90
N VAL A 192 1.91 -22.85 -7.10
CA VAL A 192 3.24 -23.38 -7.43
C VAL A 192 3.85 -22.56 -8.54
N ASP A 193 5.16 -22.28 -8.42
CA ASP A 193 5.93 -21.60 -9.43
C ASP A 193 7.14 -22.46 -9.81
N ALA A 194 7.41 -22.56 -11.11
CA ALA A 194 8.60 -23.25 -11.62
C ALA A 194 9.72 -22.23 -11.83
N VAL A 195 10.84 -22.41 -11.14
CA VAL A 195 12.05 -21.61 -11.34
C VAL A 195 12.96 -22.34 -12.32
N LEU A 196 12.85 -21.99 -13.61
CA LEU A 196 13.72 -22.54 -14.66
C LEU A 196 14.93 -21.59 -14.79
N ARG A 197 16.11 -22.14 -14.52
CA ARG A 197 17.38 -21.43 -14.63
C ARG A 197 18.23 -22.03 -15.75
N CYS A 198 18.82 -21.16 -16.57
CA CYS A 198 19.85 -21.53 -17.53
C CYS A 198 21.00 -20.55 -17.37
N GLN A 199 22.16 -21.03 -16.93
CA GLN A 199 23.30 -20.20 -16.56
C GLN A 199 22.89 -19.10 -15.54
N ASP A 200 23.06 -17.81 -15.88
CA ASP A 200 22.71 -16.66 -15.05
C ASP A 200 21.32 -16.07 -15.38
N HIS A 201 20.51 -16.79 -16.17
CA HIS A 201 19.19 -16.35 -16.58
C HIS A 201 18.10 -17.20 -15.92
N VAL A 202 16.95 -16.57 -15.67
CA VAL A 202 15.72 -17.25 -15.26
C VAL A 202 14.64 -17.03 -16.30
N LEU A 203 13.82 -18.05 -16.53
CA LEU A 203 12.67 -17.94 -17.42
C LEU A 203 11.55 -17.16 -16.72
N LEU A 204 11.07 -16.09 -17.34
CA LEU A 204 9.87 -15.38 -16.95
C LEU A 204 8.85 -15.41 -18.09
N VAL A 205 7.59 -15.51 -17.76
CA VAL A 205 6.46 -15.40 -18.68
C VAL A 205 5.71 -14.10 -18.45
N ARG A 206 5.13 -13.54 -19.51
CA ARG A 206 4.25 -12.40 -19.38
C ARG A 206 2.83 -12.89 -19.15
N ARG A 207 2.21 -12.52 -18.05
CA ARG A 207 0.85 -12.95 -17.69
C ARG A 207 -0.15 -12.50 -18.75
N GLY A 208 -0.96 -13.44 -19.26
CA GLY A 208 -1.96 -13.18 -20.30
C GLY A 208 -3.30 -12.69 -19.75
N GLN A 209 -3.59 -12.93 -18.47
CA GLN A 209 -4.88 -12.66 -17.83
C GLN A 209 -4.73 -12.07 -16.44
N ALA A 210 -5.82 -11.48 -15.93
CA ALA A 210 -5.90 -10.99 -14.56
C ALA A 210 -5.89 -12.17 -13.54
N PRO A 211 -5.40 -11.93 -12.30
CA PRO A 211 -4.77 -10.72 -11.83
C PRO A 211 -3.34 -10.56 -12.35
N GLY A 212 -2.88 -9.31 -12.49
CA GLY A 212 -1.51 -9.02 -12.91
C GLY A 212 -1.26 -9.19 -14.40
N LYS A 213 -2.28 -9.04 -15.25
CA LYS A 213 -2.14 -9.10 -16.72
C LYS A 213 -1.02 -8.20 -17.22
N GLY A 214 -0.14 -8.75 -18.05
CA GLY A 214 1.00 -8.04 -18.62
C GLY A 214 2.23 -7.95 -17.71
N LEU A 215 2.18 -8.39 -16.48
CA LEU A 215 3.33 -8.46 -15.58
C LEU A 215 4.19 -9.70 -15.89
N TRP A 216 5.49 -9.62 -15.58
CA TRP A 216 6.42 -10.74 -15.63
C TRP A 216 6.29 -11.60 -14.36
N ALA A 217 6.23 -12.91 -14.52
CA ALA A 217 6.14 -13.87 -13.44
C ALA A 217 6.93 -15.13 -13.79
N ALA A 218 7.30 -15.92 -12.80
CA ALA A 218 7.70 -17.30 -13.04
C ALA A 218 6.52 -18.08 -13.65
N PRO A 219 6.75 -19.08 -14.50
CA PRO A 219 5.70 -20.01 -14.90
C PRO A 219 5.10 -20.69 -13.68
N GLY A 220 3.78 -20.61 -13.52
CA GLY A 220 3.11 -21.17 -12.35
C GLY A 220 1.62 -20.84 -12.31
N GLY A 221 0.93 -21.34 -11.32
CA GLY A 221 -0.50 -21.17 -11.13
C GLY A 221 -1.02 -21.80 -9.87
N PHE A 222 -2.34 -21.85 -9.75
CA PHE A 222 -2.99 -22.65 -8.70
C PHE A 222 -2.79 -24.13 -8.96
N LEU A 223 -2.60 -24.88 -7.89
CA LEU A 223 -2.66 -26.33 -7.95
C LEU A 223 -4.13 -26.75 -8.14
N GLU A 224 -4.42 -27.42 -9.24
CA GLU A 224 -5.76 -27.90 -9.55
C GLU A 224 -5.91 -29.39 -9.22
N PRO A 225 -7.16 -29.90 -8.99
CA PRO A 225 -7.37 -31.32 -8.64
C PRO A 225 -6.88 -32.32 -9.68
N ARG A 226 -6.59 -31.88 -10.89
CA ARG A 226 -6.11 -32.73 -12.00
C ARG A 226 -4.60 -32.63 -12.20
N ASP A 227 -3.91 -31.80 -11.45
CA ASP A 227 -2.45 -31.71 -11.52
C ASP A 227 -1.82 -32.93 -10.84
N THR A 228 -0.88 -33.57 -11.54
CA THR A 228 -0.18 -34.77 -11.08
C THR A 228 1.30 -34.48 -10.85
#